data_3a790df05aa0b31c01859e5a8ac21f70
#
_entry.id   3a790df05aa0b31c01859e5a8ac21f70
#
_cell.length_a   1.000
_cell.length_b   1.000
_cell.length_c   1.000
_cell.angle_alpha   90.00
_cell.angle_beta   90.00
_cell.angle_gamma   90.00
#
_symmetry.space_group_name_H-M   'P 1'
#
loop_
_entity.id
_entity.type
_entity.pdbx_description
1 polymer ?
#
loop_
_entity_poly.entity_id
_entity_poly.type
_entity_poly.pdbx_seq_one_letter_code
_entity_poly.pdbx_strand_id
1 'polypeptide(L)'
;KDTVALVKTAQDNDAPLRLIETTVAVNDTRKRAMARKIISAMGGDVRGKTIAILGLTFKPNTDDMRESPSLSIVQALQDAGAVIQAYDPEGMEQAKQLMPDVVYCRNPYEAAKEASAIALVTEWDQFRALDFARLKSAVATPLLVDLRNVYRPEEVSRHGFTIVGIGRKA
;
A
#
# COMPACT_ATOMS: atom_id res chain seq x y z
N LYS A 1 2.96 5.59 -16.63
CA LYS A 1 3.34 6.89 -17.20
C LYS A 1 3.27 6.85 -18.74
N ASP A 2 4.07 5.99 -19.39
CA ASP A 2 4.17 5.95 -20.85
C ASP A 2 2.88 5.46 -21.52
N THR A 3 2.18 4.49 -20.93
CA THR A 3 0.87 4.02 -21.41
C THR A 3 -0.19 5.11 -21.39
N VAL A 4 -0.25 5.94 -20.33
CA VAL A 4 -1.20 7.05 -20.23
C VAL A 4 -0.87 8.13 -21.26
N ALA A 5 0.42 8.46 -21.47
CA ALA A 5 0.86 9.39 -22.49
C ALA A 5 0.51 8.88 -23.90
N LEU A 6 0.72 7.60 -24.17
CA LEU A 6 0.38 6.97 -25.43
C LEU A 6 -1.13 7.01 -25.72
N VAL A 7 -1.97 6.73 -24.73
CA VAL A 7 -3.44 6.84 -24.87
C VAL A 7 -3.82 8.28 -25.23
N LYS A 8 -3.26 9.27 -24.53
CA LYS A 8 -3.54 10.68 -24.84
C LYS A 8 -3.13 11.04 -26.28
N THR A 9 -1.91 10.68 -26.67
CA THR A 9 -1.43 10.94 -28.06
C THR A 9 -2.33 10.28 -29.09
N ALA A 10 -2.79 9.05 -28.83
CA ALA A 10 -3.69 8.34 -29.74
C ALA A 10 -5.06 9.04 -29.86
N GLN A 11 -5.62 9.49 -28.73
CA GLN A 11 -6.88 10.23 -28.71
C GLN A 11 -6.77 11.58 -29.42
N ASP A 12 -5.66 12.31 -29.22
CA ASP A 12 -5.40 13.58 -29.87
C ASP A 12 -5.27 13.46 -31.42
N ASN A 13 -5.03 12.24 -31.93
CA ASN A 13 -4.87 11.92 -33.36
C ASN A 13 -5.99 11.05 -33.92
N ASP A 14 -7.14 10.94 -33.25
CA ASP A 14 -8.29 10.12 -33.66
C ASP A 14 -7.93 8.65 -33.98
N ALA A 15 -6.91 8.11 -33.30
CA ALA A 15 -6.40 6.75 -33.47
C ALA A 15 -6.54 5.92 -32.17
N PRO A 16 -7.76 5.52 -31.76
CA PRO A 16 -7.99 4.92 -30.45
C PRO A 16 -7.25 3.58 -30.27
N LEU A 17 -6.53 3.45 -29.15
CA LEU A 17 -5.78 2.25 -28.77
C LEU A 17 -6.53 1.48 -27.68
N ARG A 18 -7.62 0.83 -28.02
CA ARG A 18 -8.57 0.20 -27.08
C ARG A 18 -7.90 -0.77 -26.09
N LEU A 19 -6.91 -1.55 -26.50
CA LEU A 19 -6.21 -2.46 -25.60
C LEU A 19 -5.41 -1.70 -24.53
N ILE A 20 -4.77 -0.59 -24.91
CA ILE A 20 -3.99 0.23 -23.99
C ILE A 20 -4.93 1.00 -23.05
N GLU A 21 -6.02 1.54 -23.56
CA GLU A 21 -7.08 2.19 -22.78
C GLU A 21 -7.64 1.23 -21.72
N THR A 22 -7.96 0.00 -22.14
CA THR A 22 -8.42 -1.05 -21.21
C THR A 22 -7.36 -1.36 -20.16
N THR A 23 -6.08 -1.44 -20.54
CA THR A 23 -4.99 -1.69 -19.59
C THR A 23 -4.88 -0.58 -18.54
N VAL A 24 -5.00 0.67 -18.95
CA VAL A 24 -5.00 1.83 -18.02
C VAL A 24 -6.19 1.73 -17.07
N ALA A 25 -7.40 1.49 -17.58
CA ALA A 25 -8.62 1.37 -16.77
C ALA A 25 -8.55 0.21 -15.76
N VAL A 26 -8.00 -0.94 -16.17
CA VAL A 26 -7.79 -2.10 -15.28
C VAL A 26 -6.79 -1.76 -14.18
N ASN A 27 -5.69 -1.06 -14.49
CA ASN A 27 -4.71 -0.66 -13.50
C ASN A 27 -5.29 0.30 -12.46
N ASP A 28 -6.09 1.28 -12.87
CA ASP A 28 -6.74 2.22 -11.96
C ASP A 28 -7.78 1.52 -11.06
N THR A 29 -8.56 0.63 -11.65
CA THR A 29 -9.49 -0.21 -10.88
C THR A 29 -8.75 -1.06 -9.85
N ARG A 30 -7.59 -1.62 -10.23
CA ARG A 30 -6.75 -2.45 -9.36
C ARG A 30 -6.18 -1.64 -8.18
N LYS A 31 -5.70 -0.41 -8.40
CA LYS A 31 -5.21 0.46 -7.31
C LYS A 31 -6.29 0.63 -6.23
N ARG A 32 -7.52 0.93 -6.63
CA ARG A 32 -8.67 1.08 -5.71
C ARG A 32 -9.07 -0.25 -5.05
N ALA A 33 -8.96 -1.37 -5.76
CA ALA A 33 -9.26 -2.68 -5.22
C ALA A 33 -8.32 -3.08 -4.07
N MET A 34 -7.10 -2.53 -4.02
CA MET A 34 -6.15 -2.83 -2.94
C MET A 34 -6.62 -2.26 -1.59
N ALA A 35 -7.18 -1.06 -1.57
CA ALA A 35 -7.79 -0.52 -0.35
C ALA A 35 -8.95 -1.39 0.15
N ARG A 36 -9.84 -1.83 -0.77
CA ARG A 36 -10.93 -2.75 -0.41
C ARG A 36 -10.41 -4.09 0.14
N LYS A 37 -9.29 -4.57 -0.38
CA LYS A 37 -8.65 -5.80 0.12
C LYS A 37 -8.16 -5.62 1.56
N ILE A 38 -7.56 -4.48 1.89
CA ILE A 38 -7.15 -4.14 3.26
C ILE A 38 -8.38 -4.08 4.17
N ILE A 39 -9.42 -3.33 3.78
CA ILE A 39 -10.67 -3.20 4.54
C ILE A 39 -11.31 -4.58 4.77
N SER A 40 -11.39 -5.41 3.73
CA SER A 40 -11.94 -6.77 3.84
C SER A 40 -11.12 -7.66 4.78
N ALA A 41 -9.79 -7.58 4.73
CA ALA A 41 -8.90 -8.33 5.64
C ALA A 41 -9.10 -7.92 7.12
N MET A 42 -9.53 -6.67 7.36
CA MET A 42 -9.82 -6.13 8.69
C MET A 42 -11.27 -6.37 9.15
N GLY A 43 -12.05 -7.15 8.41
CA GLY A 43 -13.44 -7.47 8.75
C GLY A 43 -14.47 -6.48 8.24
N GLY A 44 -14.12 -5.60 7.30
CA GLY A 44 -15.04 -4.69 6.59
C GLY A 44 -15.22 -3.30 7.20
N ASP A 45 -14.81 -3.08 8.46
CA ASP A 45 -14.86 -1.77 9.10
C ASP A 45 -13.48 -1.32 9.56
N VAL A 46 -13.07 -0.12 9.13
CA VAL A 46 -11.77 0.48 9.47
C VAL A 46 -11.91 1.85 10.14
N ARG A 47 -13.12 2.28 10.43
CA ARG A 47 -13.39 3.59 11.03
C ARG A 47 -12.72 3.73 12.40
N GLY A 48 -11.90 4.77 12.54
CA GLY A 48 -11.12 5.04 13.75
C GLY A 48 -9.98 4.05 14.01
N LYS A 49 -9.76 3.06 13.13
CA LYS A 49 -8.64 2.12 13.27
C LYS A 49 -7.39 2.67 12.63
N THR A 50 -6.27 2.45 13.27
CA THR A 50 -4.94 2.80 12.74
C THR A 50 -4.45 1.71 11.80
N ILE A 51 -3.98 2.11 10.62
CA ILE A 51 -3.36 1.22 9.62
C ILE A 51 -1.95 1.72 9.34
N ALA A 52 -0.97 0.82 9.51
CA ALA A 52 0.41 1.09 9.16
C ALA A 52 0.64 0.82 7.65
N ILE A 53 1.08 1.83 6.92
CA ILE A 53 1.46 1.70 5.50
C ILE A 53 2.98 1.67 5.40
N LEU A 54 3.51 0.59 4.86
CA LEU A 54 4.95 0.44 4.61
C LEU A 54 5.22 0.51 3.10
N GLY A 55 5.96 1.54 2.72
CA GLY A 55 6.23 1.89 1.32
C GLY A 55 5.16 2.81 0.74
N LEU A 56 5.62 3.97 0.27
CA LEU A 56 4.76 5.02 -0.31
C LEU A 56 5.11 5.31 -1.77
N THR A 57 6.37 5.13 -2.15
CA THR A 57 6.88 5.42 -3.49
C THR A 57 6.34 4.46 -4.55
N PHE A 58 6.42 4.87 -5.82
CA PHE A 58 5.96 4.06 -6.96
C PHE A 58 6.67 2.69 -7.05
N LYS A 59 7.95 2.65 -6.70
CA LYS A 59 8.80 1.45 -6.66
C LYS A 59 9.96 1.66 -5.68
N PRO A 60 10.68 0.61 -5.25
CA PRO A 60 11.87 0.79 -4.41
C PRO A 60 12.99 1.57 -5.13
N ASN A 61 13.92 2.11 -4.34
CA ASN A 61 15.09 2.85 -4.79
C ASN A 61 14.76 4.15 -5.55
N THR A 62 13.70 4.84 -5.15
CA THR A 62 13.32 6.16 -5.68
C THR A 62 12.48 6.91 -4.65
N ASP A 63 12.44 8.23 -4.76
CA ASP A 63 11.53 9.11 -4.04
C ASP A 63 10.26 9.47 -4.87
N ASP A 64 10.11 8.88 -6.08
CA ASP A 64 9.03 9.21 -7.02
C ASP A 64 7.67 8.74 -6.50
N MET A 65 6.83 9.71 -6.19
CA MET A 65 5.44 9.52 -5.73
C MET A 65 4.42 9.58 -6.88
N ARG A 66 4.85 9.99 -8.08
CA ARG A 66 3.93 10.13 -9.23
C ARG A 66 3.34 8.78 -9.62
N GLU A 67 2.00 8.74 -9.73
CA GLU A 67 1.27 7.50 -10.04
C GLU A 67 1.46 6.35 -9.03
N SER A 68 2.02 6.64 -7.83
CA SER A 68 2.15 5.60 -6.82
C SER A 68 0.79 5.04 -6.41
N PRO A 69 0.67 3.70 -6.29
CA PRO A 69 -0.54 3.06 -5.78
C PRO A 69 -0.91 3.53 -4.37
N SER A 70 0.07 3.93 -3.56
CA SER A 70 -0.15 4.40 -2.20
C SER A 70 -1.10 5.58 -2.11
N LEU A 71 -1.05 6.52 -3.07
CA LEU A 71 -1.93 7.70 -3.11
C LEU A 71 -3.41 7.29 -3.12
N SER A 72 -3.77 6.39 -4.03
CA SER A 72 -5.16 5.90 -4.14
C SER A 72 -5.57 5.00 -2.97
N ILE A 73 -4.64 4.22 -2.44
CA ILE A 73 -4.90 3.31 -1.31
C ILE A 73 -5.12 4.13 -0.03
N VAL A 74 -4.23 5.06 0.28
CA VAL A 74 -4.31 5.90 1.48
C VAL A 74 -5.58 6.74 1.45
N GLN A 75 -5.87 7.41 0.33
CA GLN A 75 -7.09 8.21 0.19
C GLN A 75 -8.34 7.36 0.45
N ALA A 76 -8.45 6.18 -0.16
CA ALA A 76 -9.61 5.32 0.01
C ALA A 76 -9.76 4.79 1.45
N LEU A 77 -8.66 4.55 2.16
CA LEU A 77 -8.67 4.14 3.57
C LEU A 77 -9.09 5.30 4.47
N GLN A 78 -8.61 6.52 4.21
CA GLN A 78 -9.01 7.73 4.93
C GLN A 78 -10.48 8.07 4.69
N ASP A 79 -10.97 7.94 3.45
CA ASP A 79 -12.39 8.10 3.11
C ASP A 79 -13.28 7.09 3.86
N ALA A 80 -12.76 5.90 4.14
CA ALA A 80 -13.42 4.89 4.98
C ALA A 80 -13.28 5.16 6.49
N GLY A 81 -12.59 6.23 6.89
CA GLY A 81 -12.44 6.68 8.26
C GLY A 81 -11.24 6.07 9.01
N ALA A 82 -10.28 5.47 8.33
CA ALA A 82 -9.05 4.97 8.93
C ALA A 82 -8.06 6.09 9.26
N VAL A 83 -7.27 5.89 10.30
CA VAL A 83 -6.08 6.71 10.62
C VAL A 83 -4.86 6.04 10.00
N ILE A 84 -4.04 6.80 9.29
CA ILE A 84 -2.88 6.25 8.58
C ILE A 84 -1.59 6.67 9.27
N GLN A 85 -0.78 5.68 9.63
CA GLN A 85 0.63 5.84 9.99
C GLN A 85 1.47 5.27 8.86
N ALA A 86 2.48 5.99 8.39
CA ALA A 86 3.25 5.55 7.23
C ALA A 86 4.76 5.69 7.44
N TYR A 87 5.48 4.78 6.79
CA TYR A 87 6.92 4.85 6.65
C TYR A 87 7.35 4.47 5.24
N ASP A 88 8.21 5.27 4.67
CA ASP A 88 8.93 5.01 3.42
C ASP A 88 10.39 5.47 3.59
N PRO A 89 11.38 4.73 3.08
CA PRO A 89 12.79 5.12 3.21
C PRO A 89 13.16 6.45 2.58
N GLU A 90 12.58 6.79 1.42
CA GLU A 90 13.02 7.92 0.60
C GLU A 90 11.89 8.90 0.28
N GLY A 91 10.65 8.43 0.13
CA GLY A 91 9.55 9.22 -0.44
C GLY A 91 8.74 10.06 0.55
N MET A 92 9.11 10.10 1.84
CA MET A 92 8.24 10.74 2.85
C MET A 92 8.10 12.25 2.66
N GLU A 93 9.14 12.96 2.23
CA GLU A 93 9.07 14.42 2.04
C GLU A 93 8.12 14.79 0.88
N GLN A 94 8.16 14.03 -0.21
CA GLN A 94 7.24 14.19 -1.33
C GLN A 94 5.82 13.77 -0.95
N ALA A 95 5.71 12.69 -0.17
CA ALA A 95 4.42 12.17 0.30
C ALA A 95 3.69 13.16 1.22
N LYS A 96 4.39 13.89 2.08
CA LYS A 96 3.80 14.92 2.96
C LYS A 96 3.07 16.01 2.20
N GLN A 97 3.55 16.36 1.01
CA GLN A 97 2.91 17.37 0.16
C GLN A 97 1.61 16.87 -0.48
N LEU A 98 1.51 15.55 -0.72
CA LEU A 98 0.40 14.90 -1.41
C LEU A 98 -0.64 14.30 -0.45
N MET A 99 -0.21 13.92 0.75
CA MET A 99 -1.03 13.26 1.77
C MET A 99 -0.79 13.90 3.15
N PRO A 100 -1.23 15.16 3.36
CA PRO A 100 -0.91 15.92 4.59
C PRO A 100 -1.51 15.31 5.88
N ASP A 101 -2.59 14.54 5.76
CA ASP A 101 -3.30 13.94 6.89
C ASP A 101 -2.74 12.57 7.32
N VAL A 102 -1.55 12.19 6.83
CA VAL A 102 -0.85 10.97 7.21
C VAL A 102 0.14 11.25 8.33
N VAL A 103 0.21 10.36 9.32
CA VAL A 103 1.23 10.40 10.37
C VAL A 103 2.50 9.73 9.84
N TYR A 104 3.54 10.51 9.59
CA TYR A 104 4.81 10.02 9.07
C TYR A 104 5.75 9.59 10.20
N CYS A 105 6.19 8.34 10.15
CA CYS A 105 6.98 7.68 11.20
C CYS A 105 8.44 7.53 10.78
N ARG A 106 9.36 7.43 11.75
CA ARG A 106 10.81 7.37 11.51
C ARG A 106 11.31 5.99 11.07
N ASN A 107 10.52 4.96 11.30
CA ASN A 107 10.85 3.57 10.97
C ASN A 107 9.58 2.71 10.92
N PRO A 108 9.65 1.49 10.35
CA PRO A 108 8.48 0.63 10.22
C PRO A 108 7.86 0.18 11.54
N TYR A 109 8.63 0.08 12.62
CA TYR A 109 8.13 -0.32 13.93
C TYR A 109 7.33 0.79 14.62
N GLU A 110 7.74 2.04 14.40
CA GLU A 110 6.97 3.21 14.86
C GLU A 110 5.65 3.31 14.09
N ALA A 111 5.68 3.09 12.78
CA ALA A 111 4.46 3.05 11.97
C ALA A 111 3.50 1.93 12.39
N ALA A 112 4.03 0.81 12.84
CA ALA A 112 3.25 -0.34 13.31
C ALA A 112 2.66 -0.16 14.73
N LYS A 113 3.08 0.87 15.49
CA LYS A 113 2.64 1.05 16.87
C LYS A 113 1.12 1.22 16.96
N GLU A 114 0.49 0.31 17.74
CA GLU A 114 -0.97 0.28 17.96
C GLU A 114 -1.81 0.13 16.67
N ALA A 115 -1.17 -0.25 15.56
CA ALA A 115 -1.88 -0.45 14.30
C ALA A 115 -2.74 -1.72 14.34
N SER A 116 -3.95 -1.63 13.80
CA SER A 116 -4.87 -2.76 13.62
C SER A 116 -4.54 -3.62 12.40
N ALA A 117 -3.70 -3.12 11.50
CA ALA A 117 -3.12 -3.86 10.38
C ALA A 117 -1.85 -3.17 9.88
N ILE A 118 -0.97 -3.95 9.26
CA ILE A 118 0.16 -3.47 8.47
C ILE A 118 -0.14 -3.77 7.01
N ALA A 119 -0.05 -2.78 6.13
CA ALA A 119 -0.15 -2.96 4.67
C ALA A 119 1.19 -2.63 4.01
N LEU A 120 1.76 -3.62 3.31
CA LEU A 120 2.99 -3.45 2.55
C LEU A 120 2.64 -3.09 1.11
N VAL A 121 2.98 -1.86 0.69
CA VAL A 121 2.58 -1.29 -0.61
C VAL A 121 3.75 -1.22 -1.58
N THR A 122 4.97 -0.95 -1.10
CA THR A 122 6.19 -0.93 -1.92
C THR A 122 7.23 -1.87 -1.34
N GLU A 123 7.82 -2.71 -2.19
CA GLU A 123 8.73 -3.80 -1.80
C GLU A 123 10.18 -3.35 -1.58
N TRP A 124 10.41 -2.43 -0.67
CA TRP A 124 11.77 -2.03 -0.28
C TRP A 124 12.54 -3.20 0.32
N ASP A 125 13.82 -3.32 0.00
CA ASP A 125 14.65 -4.43 0.51
C ASP A 125 14.73 -4.47 2.03
N GLN A 126 14.74 -3.32 2.69
CA GLN A 126 14.72 -3.27 4.15
C GLN A 126 13.46 -3.90 4.77
N PHE A 127 12.35 -3.95 4.05
CA PHE A 127 11.14 -4.61 4.56
C PHE A 127 11.25 -6.14 4.52
N ARG A 128 12.18 -6.71 3.74
CA ARG A 128 12.43 -8.16 3.74
C ARG A 128 13.08 -8.66 5.02
N ALA A 129 13.73 -7.77 5.76
CA ALA A 129 14.46 -8.07 6.99
C ALA A 129 13.77 -7.54 8.25
N LEU A 130 12.44 -7.37 8.24
CA LEU A 130 11.70 -6.90 9.41
C LEU A 130 11.70 -7.96 10.52
N ASP A 131 11.93 -7.51 11.74
CA ASP A 131 11.77 -8.33 12.94
C ASP A 131 10.28 -8.46 13.29
N PHE A 132 9.69 -9.60 12.94
CA PHE A 132 8.28 -9.89 13.19
C PHE A 132 7.93 -10.03 14.68
N ALA A 133 8.88 -10.43 15.53
CA ALA A 133 8.62 -10.49 16.98
C ALA A 133 8.45 -9.06 17.53
N ARG A 134 9.30 -8.14 17.09
CA ARG A 134 9.20 -6.71 17.42
C ARG A 134 7.92 -6.08 16.85
N LEU A 135 7.57 -6.38 15.59
CA LEU A 135 6.31 -5.91 15.00
C LEU A 135 5.10 -6.42 15.78
N LYS A 136 5.10 -7.70 16.16
CA LYS A 136 4.02 -8.29 16.93
C LYS A 136 3.81 -7.61 18.28
N SER A 137 4.89 -7.22 18.94
CA SER A 137 4.79 -6.49 20.21
C SER A 137 4.30 -5.05 20.06
N ALA A 138 4.39 -4.47 18.86
CA ALA A 138 4.01 -3.09 18.57
C ALA A 138 2.55 -2.95 18.11
N VAL A 139 2.03 -3.91 17.33
CA VAL A 139 0.69 -3.83 16.72
C VAL A 139 -0.42 -4.16 17.72
N ALA A 140 -1.59 -3.58 17.52
CA ALA A 140 -2.80 -3.97 18.23
C ALA A 140 -3.36 -5.30 17.70
N THR A 141 -3.24 -5.54 16.40
CA THR A 141 -3.67 -6.79 15.75
C THR A 141 -2.57 -7.27 14.80
N PRO A 142 -2.08 -8.52 14.95
CA PRO A 142 -1.02 -9.05 14.09
C PRO A 142 -1.58 -9.49 12.72
N LEU A 143 -2.00 -8.51 11.93
CA LEU A 143 -2.49 -8.66 10.56
C LEU A 143 -1.54 -7.97 9.59
N LEU A 144 -1.02 -8.73 8.62
CA LEU A 144 -0.20 -8.21 7.53
C LEU A 144 -0.94 -8.38 6.20
N VAL A 145 -1.18 -7.28 5.50
CA VAL A 145 -1.70 -7.28 4.13
C VAL A 145 -0.53 -7.00 3.18
N ASP A 146 0.02 -8.05 2.61
CA ASP A 146 1.17 -8.00 1.72
C ASP A 146 0.72 -7.83 0.26
N LEU A 147 0.64 -6.60 -0.21
CA LEU A 147 0.21 -6.28 -1.56
C LEU A 147 1.30 -6.51 -2.62
N ARG A 148 2.49 -6.90 -2.20
CA ARG A 148 3.65 -7.14 -3.08
C ARG A 148 4.13 -8.60 -3.08
N ASN A 149 3.52 -9.45 -2.22
CA ASN A 149 3.92 -10.85 -2.01
C ASN A 149 5.41 -11.00 -1.68
N VAL A 150 5.92 -10.12 -0.84
CA VAL A 150 7.33 -10.08 -0.40
C VAL A 150 7.65 -11.29 0.46
N TYR A 151 6.69 -11.72 1.29
CA TYR A 151 6.91 -12.77 2.27
C TYR A 151 6.25 -14.09 1.88
N ARG A 152 6.82 -15.17 2.40
CA ARG A 152 6.17 -16.48 2.41
C ARG A 152 5.18 -16.53 3.57
N PRO A 153 3.93 -16.93 3.34
CA PRO A 153 2.90 -16.95 4.39
C PRO A 153 3.32 -17.75 5.62
N GLU A 154 3.97 -18.89 5.42
CA GLU A 154 4.38 -19.80 6.48
C GLU A 154 5.42 -19.13 7.41
N GLU A 155 6.32 -18.31 6.87
CA GLU A 155 7.34 -17.60 7.65
C GLU A 155 6.68 -16.56 8.57
N VAL A 156 5.77 -15.78 8.05
CA VAL A 156 5.07 -14.72 8.79
C VAL A 156 4.12 -15.32 9.84
N SER A 157 3.41 -16.39 9.48
CA SER A 157 2.47 -17.06 10.38
C SER A 157 3.15 -17.72 11.60
N ARG A 158 4.40 -18.16 11.48
CA ARG A 158 5.19 -18.67 12.62
C ARG A 158 5.40 -17.63 13.73
N HIS A 159 5.37 -16.34 13.36
CA HIS A 159 5.43 -15.24 14.32
C HIS A 159 4.05 -14.83 14.83
N GLY A 160 2.99 -15.56 14.46
CA GLY A 160 1.62 -15.35 14.93
C GLY A 160 0.92 -14.17 14.24
N PHE A 161 1.30 -13.86 13.01
CA PHE A 161 0.57 -12.94 12.14
C PHE A 161 -0.41 -13.70 11.25
N THR A 162 -1.58 -13.12 11.05
CA THR A 162 -2.42 -13.44 9.88
C THR A 162 -1.87 -12.68 8.68
N ILE A 163 -1.67 -13.37 7.55
CA ILE A 163 -1.18 -12.74 6.33
C ILE A 163 -2.19 -12.88 5.19
N VAL A 164 -2.43 -11.78 4.48
CA VAL A 164 -3.28 -11.72 3.29
C VAL A 164 -2.45 -11.18 2.13
N GLY A 165 -2.27 -11.98 1.08
CA GLY A 165 -1.49 -11.63 -0.11
C GLY A 165 -2.35 -11.42 -1.37
N ILE A 166 -1.72 -11.06 -2.48
CA ILE A 166 -2.36 -10.94 -3.78
C ILE A 166 -2.42 -12.31 -4.46
N GLY A 167 -3.62 -12.73 -4.94
CA GLY A 167 -3.81 -14.02 -5.61
C GLY A 167 -3.63 -15.25 -4.70
N ARG A 168 -3.50 -15.04 -3.39
CA ARG A 168 -3.41 -16.10 -2.39
C ARG A 168 -4.73 -16.20 -1.61
N LYS A 169 -5.17 -17.41 -1.32
CA LYS A 169 -6.26 -17.62 -0.36
C LYS A 169 -5.70 -17.34 1.05
N ALA A 170 -6.51 -16.69 1.86
CA ALA A 170 -6.22 -16.54 3.29
C ALA A 170 -6.30 -17.91 3.97
#